data_d9311987caae4be17e6a2294220825d6
#
_entry.id   d9311987caae4be17e6a2294220825d6
#
_cell.length_a   1.000
_cell.length_b   1.000
_cell.length_c   1.000
_cell.angle_alpha   90.00
_cell.angle_beta   90.00
_cell.angle_gamma   90.00
#
_symmetry.space_group_name_H-M   'P 1'
#
loop_
_entity.id
_entity.type
_entity.pdbx_description
1 polymer ?
#
loop_
_entity_poly.entity_id
_entity_poly.type
_entity_poly.pdbx_seq_one_letter_code
_entity_poly.pdbx_strand_id
1 'polypeptide(L)'
;MSSKLNLLLRQSSMMMNKQFHRSLHESIPEDLKKRYHFETYEELCHRISNATPSIKQDLFNAMIQRKFSPAGNTLLAGIRSIRPNCSILPTVTDENLEEIKVRAINIWKHHTGIGFDLSGCQNPVQVLYELAQLNDSIKFDDRCQRGNMAVLTANHPQAIQFAQCKIENPEKIFNFNISIAFENDEQFENAYEQALNLKQGVLWATAQSAWKCGCPGIVFLNRFREASCEKELSSVDSTIEPICTTVPCGEQGMRPNESCNLGVINLFAHIDQQTNLIDLDQLRSTVRLAVTFLDLIVDQIEIDDPQMQQQTQQLRRIGLGVTGLADCLHKAQFNYNSNEALTYANSLASTIAIQANQQTEFLANQLGRFHPLIDRRNITVTCCQPTGNITRLLQTKGFAIEPFMEQATNISPIDHLNMQLVWQKHFENAVSKTVNLPSSTTIEDILQIFSYSYQTRILKGVAVYRDYSRDQQPITLTTRKHCNQADSICSL
;
A
#
# COMPACT_ATOMS: atom_id res chain seq x y z
N MET A 1 36.50 -32.76 -24.32
CA MET A 1 35.85 -32.39 -23.04
C MET A 1 34.80 -31.28 -23.15
N SER A 2 34.91 -30.39 -24.13
CA SER A 2 33.98 -29.23 -24.31
C SER A 2 32.53 -29.60 -24.73
N SER A 3 32.32 -30.61 -25.56
CA SER A 3 30.98 -30.98 -26.08
C SER A 3 30.05 -31.64 -25.06
N LYS A 4 30.62 -32.47 -24.15
CA LYS A 4 29.85 -33.10 -23.07
C LYS A 4 29.42 -32.12 -21.99
N LEU A 5 30.24 -31.10 -21.68
CA LEU A 5 29.94 -30.08 -20.71
C LEU A 5 28.81 -29.13 -21.23
N ASN A 6 28.85 -28.78 -22.51
CA ASN A 6 27.80 -28.01 -23.14
C ASN A 6 26.46 -28.78 -23.26
N LEU A 7 26.52 -30.09 -23.43
CA LEU A 7 25.30 -30.92 -23.44
C LEU A 7 24.69 -31.04 -22.05
N LEU A 8 25.50 -31.20 -21.01
CA LEU A 8 25.07 -31.23 -19.62
C LEU A 8 24.49 -29.88 -19.15
N LEU A 9 25.09 -28.75 -19.55
CA LEU A 9 24.58 -27.43 -19.27
C LEU A 9 23.26 -27.16 -19.99
N ARG A 10 23.09 -27.64 -21.25
CA ARG A 10 21.80 -27.56 -21.96
C ARG A 10 20.74 -28.49 -21.37
N GLN A 11 21.09 -29.68 -20.94
CA GLN A 11 20.17 -30.60 -20.26
C GLN A 11 19.76 -30.10 -18.86
N SER A 12 20.70 -29.52 -18.11
CA SER A 12 20.41 -28.87 -16.83
C SER A 12 19.48 -27.65 -17.01
N SER A 13 19.74 -26.82 -17.99
CA SER A 13 18.88 -25.67 -18.35
C SER A 13 17.49 -26.13 -18.84
N MET A 14 17.39 -27.22 -19.62
CA MET A 14 16.11 -27.80 -20.02
C MET A 14 15.35 -28.47 -18.88
N MET A 15 16.06 -29.13 -17.93
CA MET A 15 15.42 -29.69 -16.73
C MET A 15 14.97 -28.59 -15.76
N MET A 16 15.79 -27.55 -15.56
CA MET A 16 15.38 -26.37 -14.79
C MET A 16 14.16 -25.68 -15.44
N ASN A 17 14.15 -25.49 -16.76
CA ASN A 17 12.98 -24.96 -17.46
C ASN A 17 11.75 -25.87 -17.32
N LYS A 18 11.90 -27.19 -17.43
CA LYS A 18 10.75 -28.12 -17.24
C LYS A 18 10.25 -28.18 -15.80
N GLN A 19 11.12 -28.08 -14.81
CA GLN A 19 10.74 -28.02 -13.39
C GLN A 19 10.13 -26.67 -13.06
N PHE A 20 10.64 -25.58 -13.65
CA PHE A 20 10.10 -24.24 -13.58
C PHE A 20 8.71 -24.15 -14.25
N HIS A 21 8.55 -24.74 -15.45
CA HIS A 21 7.23 -24.86 -16.12
C HIS A 21 6.24 -25.71 -15.33
N ARG A 22 6.67 -26.72 -14.58
CA ARG A 22 5.78 -27.51 -13.71
C ARG A 22 5.31 -26.72 -12.48
N SER A 23 6.14 -25.86 -11.89
CA SER A 23 5.72 -24.96 -10.79
C SER A 23 4.84 -23.80 -11.25
N LEU A 24 4.92 -23.40 -12.53
CA LEU A 24 4.05 -22.40 -13.15
C LEU A 24 2.60 -22.88 -13.29
N HIS A 25 2.37 -24.20 -13.29
CA HIS A 25 1.03 -24.80 -13.37
C HIS A 25 0.40 -25.08 -12.00
N GLU A 26 1.09 -24.79 -10.87
CA GLU A 26 0.42 -24.82 -9.57
C GLU A 26 -0.64 -23.74 -9.51
N SER A 27 -1.84 -24.18 -9.25
CA SER A 27 -3.12 -23.52 -9.43
C SER A 27 -3.17 -22.10 -8.85
N ILE A 28 -3.15 -21.08 -9.71
CA ILE A 28 -3.62 -19.76 -9.31
C ILE A 28 -5.11 -19.92 -8.92
N PRO A 29 -5.51 -19.33 -7.78
CA PRO A 29 -6.88 -19.40 -7.33
C PRO A 29 -7.88 -18.91 -8.40
N GLU A 30 -8.98 -19.66 -8.61
CA GLU A 30 -9.99 -19.39 -9.63
C GLU A 30 -10.63 -18.00 -9.48
N ASP A 31 -10.78 -17.50 -8.25
CA ASP A 31 -11.28 -16.15 -7.98
C ASP A 31 -10.36 -15.07 -8.58
N LEU A 32 -9.04 -15.27 -8.56
CA LEU A 32 -8.09 -14.34 -9.20
C LEU A 32 -8.14 -14.42 -10.73
N LYS A 33 -8.31 -15.61 -11.28
CA LYS A 33 -8.47 -15.78 -12.74
C LYS A 33 -9.71 -15.04 -13.23
N LYS A 34 -10.86 -15.22 -12.55
CA LYS A 34 -12.10 -14.50 -12.84
C LYS A 34 -11.93 -12.99 -12.66
N ARG A 35 -11.31 -12.56 -11.55
CA ARG A 35 -11.11 -11.14 -11.21
C ARG A 35 -10.30 -10.40 -12.27
N TYR A 36 -9.23 -11.02 -12.78
CA TYR A 36 -8.29 -10.39 -13.71
C TYR A 36 -8.43 -10.92 -15.14
N HIS A 37 -9.47 -11.71 -15.43
CA HIS A 37 -9.83 -12.21 -16.77
C HIS A 37 -8.67 -12.91 -17.47
N PHE A 38 -8.20 -14.02 -16.94
CA PHE A 38 -7.18 -14.85 -17.57
C PHE A 38 -7.39 -16.33 -17.25
N GLU A 39 -6.96 -17.22 -18.15
CA GLU A 39 -6.98 -18.66 -17.95
C GLU A 39 -5.65 -19.18 -17.40
N THR A 40 -4.54 -18.66 -17.92
CA THR A 40 -3.19 -19.01 -17.51
C THR A 40 -2.41 -17.78 -17.05
N TYR A 41 -1.45 -17.97 -16.14
CA TYR A 41 -0.58 -16.88 -15.69
C TYR A 41 0.26 -16.28 -16.82
N GLU A 42 0.67 -17.13 -17.78
CA GLU A 42 1.41 -16.73 -18.98
C GLU A 42 0.58 -15.77 -19.85
N GLU A 43 -0.70 -16.07 -20.04
CA GLU A 43 -1.64 -15.20 -20.76
C GLU A 43 -1.75 -13.81 -20.09
N LEU A 44 -1.87 -13.77 -18.77
CA LEU A 44 -1.84 -12.50 -18.01
C LEU A 44 -0.53 -11.75 -18.27
N CYS A 45 0.63 -12.44 -18.18
CA CYS A 45 1.93 -11.82 -18.40
C CYS A 45 2.07 -11.24 -19.81
N HIS A 46 1.63 -11.98 -20.84
CA HIS A 46 1.62 -11.49 -22.22
C HIS A 46 0.73 -10.26 -22.40
N ARG A 47 -0.47 -10.29 -21.82
CA ARG A 47 -1.43 -9.20 -21.93
C ARG A 47 -0.91 -7.92 -21.27
N ILE A 48 -0.38 -8.00 -20.06
CA ILE A 48 0.16 -6.85 -19.36
C ILE A 48 1.41 -6.30 -20.05
N SER A 49 2.32 -7.16 -20.49
CA SER A 49 3.56 -6.73 -21.17
C SER A 49 3.29 -6.04 -22.51
N ASN A 50 2.19 -6.37 -23.19
CA ASN A 50 1.77 -5.70 -24.42
C ASN A 50 1.39 -4.23 -24.22
N ALA A 51 1.02 -3.81 -22.99
CA ALA A 51 0.72 -2.41 -22.69
C ALA A 51 1.97 -1.51 -22.78
N THR A 52 3.18 -2.06 -22.71
CA THR A 52 4.43 -1.30 -22.75
C THR A 52 5.41 -1.90 -23.77
N PRO A 53 5.18 -1.67 -25.08
CA PRO A 53 5.95 -2.32 -26.17
C PRO A 53 7.47 -2.13 -26.06
N SER A 54 7.94 -0.99 -25.58
CA SER A 54 9.37 -0.66 -25.45
C SER A 54 10.14 -1.54 -24.47
N ILE A 55 9.45 -2.11 -23.47
CA ILE A 55 10.03 -2.99 -22.44
C ILE A 55 9.33 -4.34 -22.37
N LYS A 56 8.55 -4.68 -23.38
CA LYS A 56 7.64 -5.85 -23.41
C LYS A 56 8.32 -7.15 -22.99
N GLN A 57 9.45 -7.48 -23.60
CA GLN A 57 10.13 -8.75 -23.34
C GLN A 57 10.69 -8.85 -21.93
N ASP A 58 11.30 -7.77 -21.43
CA ASP A 58 11.87 -7.74 -20.08
C ASP A 58 10.75 -7.81 -19.03
N LEU A 59 9.64 -7.09 -19.25
CA LEU A 59 8.49 -7.13 -18.38
C LEU A 59 7.84 -8.51 -18.36
N PHE A 60 7.64 -9.13 -19.55
CA PHE A 60 7.13 -10.51 -19.63
C PHE A 60 8.02 -11.47 -18.82
N ASN A 61 9.35 -11.39 -19.02
CA ASN A 61 10.31 -12.25 -18.32
C ASN A 61 10.27 -12.04 -16.78
N ALA A 62 10.15 -10.81 -16.33
CA ALA A 62 10.07 -10.50 -14.89
C ALA A 62 8.75 -11.00 -14.29
N MET A 63 7.63 -10.83 -15.01
CA MET A 63 6.31 -11.28 -14.54
C MET A 63 6.21 -12.80 -14.54
N ILE A 64 6.59 -13.48 -15.62
CA ILE A 64 6.50 -14.94 -15.72
C ILE A 64 7.37 -15.62 -14.65
N GLN A 65 8.48 -15.01 -14.25
CA GLN A 65 9.33 -15.44 -13.14
C GLN A 65 8.80 -14.98 -11.77
N ARG A 66 7.60 -14.37 -11.72
CA ARG A 66 6.98 -13.85 -10.49
C ARG A 66 7.83 -12.85 -9.71
N LYS A 67 8.76 -12.15 -10.36
CA LYS A 67 9.62 -11.14 -9.76
C LYS A 67 8.93 -9.82 -9.51
N PHE A 68 7.96 -9.50 -10.37
CA PHE A 68 7.20 -8.25 -10.32
C PHE A 68 5.75 -8.48 -10.76
N SER A 69 4.84 -7.72 -10.18
CA SER A 69 3.46 -7.59 -10.64
C SER A 69 2.98 -6.16 -10.47
N PRO A 70 2.28 -5.56 -11.44
CA PRO A 70 1.48 -4.38 -11.18
C PRO A 70 0.34 -4.72 -10.23
N ALA A 71 -0.25 -3.70 -9.60
CA ALA A 71 -1.35 -3.87 -8.66
C ALA A 71 -2.70 -3.46 -9.25
N GLY A 72 -3.75 -3.98 -8.66
CA GLY A 72 -5.13 -3.52 -8.84
C GLY A 72 -5.60 -3.44 -10.30
N ASN A 73 -6.01 -2.24 -10.68
CA ASN A 73 -6.63 -1.99 -11.98
C ASN A 73 -5.68 -2.17 -13.18
N THR A 74 -4.37 -2.01 -12.97
CA THR A 74 -3.38 -2.22 -14.03
C THR A 74 -3.34 -3.67 -14.52
N LEU A 75 -3.69 -4.64 -13.66
CA LEU A 75 -3.83 -6.04 -14.07
C LEU A 75 -4.99 -6.29 -15.06
N LEU A 76 -5.83 -5.30 -15.32
CA LEU A 76 -6.92 -5.35 -16.27
C LEU A 76 -6.57 -4.66 -17.62
N ALA A 77 -5.33 -4.19 -17.78
CA ALA A 77 -4.86 -3.66 -19.06
C ALA A 77 -5.09 -4.67 -20.21
N GLY A 78 -5.55 -4.18 -21.35
CA GLY A 78 -5.92 -5.00 -22.51
C GLY A 78 -7.30 -5.67 -22.45
N ILE A 79 -7.99 -5.64 -21.29
CA ILE A 79 -9.42 -6.01 -21.15
C ILE A 79 -10.29 -4.76 -21.12
N ARG A 80 -9.81 -3.73 -20.44
CA ARG A 80 -10.46 -2.41 -20.33
C ARG A 80 -9.41 -1.31 -20.23
N SER A 81 -9.86 -0.05 -20.29
CA SER A 81 -9.01 1.11 -19.98
C SER A 81 -8.30 0.95 -18.64
N ILE A 82 -7.04 1.35 -18.59
CA ILE A 82 -6.26 1.35 -17.35
C ILE A 82 -6.77 2.47 -16.46
N ARG A 83 -7.20 2.13 -15.26
CA ARG A 83 -7.66 3.08 -14.25
C ARG A 83 -6.66 3.14 -13.10
N PRO A 84 -6.59 4.26 -12.36
CA PRO A 84 -5.70 4.35 -11.20
C PRO A 84 -6.05 3.32 -10.12
N ASN A 85 -5.10 3.00 -9.27
CA ASN A 85 -5.35 2.11 -8.14
C ASN A 85 -6.12 2.84 -7.04
N CYS A 86 -5.71 4.06 -6.71
CA CYS A 86 -6.38 4.91 -5.73
C CYS A 86 -6.35 6.37 -6.19
N SER A 87 -7.30 7.15 -5.66
CA SER A 87 -7.46 8.58 -5.94
C SER A 87 -7.78 9.36 -4.67
N ILE A 88 -7.44 10.64 -4.66
CA ILE A 88 -7.83 11.59 -3.62
C ILE A 88 -8.70 12.67 -4.25
N LEU A 89 -9.83 12.91 -3.64
CA LEU A 89 -10.71 14.04 -3.96
C LEU A 89 -10.30 15.29 -3.18
N PRO A 90 -10.74 16.49 -3.58
CA PRO A 90 -10.57 17.70 -2.78
C PRO A 90 -11.07 17.51 -1.35
N THR A 91 -10.53 18.29 -0.41
CA THR A 91 -11.05 18.36 0.95
C THR A 91 -12.57 18.62 0.91
N VAL A 92 -13.30 17.74 1.58
CA VAL A 92 -14.77 17.81 1.61
C VAL A 92 -15.21 18.96 2.51
N THR A 93 -16.10 19.79 2.01
CA THR A 93 -16.78 20.86 2.74
C THR A 93 -18.29 20.73 2.58
N ASP A 94 -19.06 21.40 3.42
CA ASP A 94 -20.53 21.39 3.29
C ASP A 94 -20.99 21.97 1.94
N GLU A 95 -20.20 22.86 1.34
CA GLU A 95 -20.49 23.53 0.08
C GLU A 95 -20.24 22.65 -1.15
N ASN A 96 -19.18 21.80 -1.11
CA ASN A 96 -18.79 20.98 -2.25
C ASN A 96 -19.27 19.52 -2.16
N LEU A 97 -19.97 19.13 -1.09
CA LEU A 97 -20.32 17.72 -0.80
C LEU A 97 -21.07 17.03 -1.95
N GLU A 98 -22.02 17.71 -2.58
CA GLU A 98 -22.78 17.12 -3.68
C GLU A 98 -21.92 16.90 -4.94
N GLU A 99 -21.00 17.82 -5.24
CA GLU A 99 -20.01 17.63 -6.30
C GLU A 99 -19.10 16.44 -5.98
N ILE A 100 -18.58 16.36 -4.75
CA ILE A 100 -17.74 15.25 -4.29
C ILE A 100 -18.45 13.90 -4.41
N LYS A 101 -19.74 13.81 -4.07
CA LYS A 101 -20.54 12.60 -4.23
C LYS A 101 -20.60 12.15 -5.70
N VAL A 102 -20.84 13.07 -6.62
CA VAL A 102 -20.88 12.76 -8.05
C VAL A 102 -19.53 12.27 -8.55
N ARG A 103 -18.45 12.94 -8.18
CA ARG A 103 -17.08 12.56 -8.55
C ARG A 103 -16.70 11.18 -7.96
N ALA A 104 -17.07 10.95 -6.70
CA ALA A 104 -16.84 9.66 -6.02
C ALA A 104 -17.54 8.50 -6.75
N ILE A 105 -18.82 8.67 -7.14
CA ILE A 105 -19.56 7.67 -7.92
C ILE A 105 -18.79 7.29 -9.20
N ASN A 106 -18.30 8.29 -9.94
CA ASN A 106 -17.59 8.06 -11.18
C ASN A 106 -16.28 7.27 -10.95
N ILE A 107 -15.55 7.59 -9.89
CA ILE A 107 -14.32 6.86 -9.51
C ILE A 107 -14.64 5.43 -9.07
N TRP A 108 -15.64 5.24 -8.21
CA TRP A 108 -16.02 3.93 -7.69
C TRP A 108 -16.49 2.95 -8.78
N LYS A 109 -17.21 3.43 -9.80
CA LYS A 109 -17.62 2.61 -10.96
C LYS A 109 -16.44 1.90 -11.64
N HIS A 110 -15.24 2.43 -11.48
CA HIS A 110 -14.00 1.85 -12.01
C HIS A 110 -13.22 1.03 -10.96
N HIS A 111 -13.82 0.70 -9.82
CA HIS A 111 -13.18 -0.03 -8.72
C HIS A 111 -11.90 0.63 -8.19
N THR A 112 -11.81 1.94 -8.26
CA THR A 112 -10.70 2.72 -7.70
C THR A 112 -11.01 3.08 -6.24
N GLY A 113 -10.05 2.89 -5.34
CA GLY A 113 -10.17 3.29 -3.94
C GLY A 113 -10.07 4.81 -3.78
N ILE A 114 -10.78 5.38 -2.82
CA ILE A 114 -10.78 6.83 -2.59
C ILE A 114 -10.36 7.14 -1.15
N GLY A 115 -9.49 8.16 -1.00
CA GLY A 115 -9.25 8.85 0.26
C GLY A 115 -10.02 10.17 0.31
N PHE A 116 -10.68 10.42 1.44
CA PHE A 116 -11.44 11.63 1.73
C PHE A 116 -10.83 12.36 2.91
N ASP A 117 -10.56 13.63 2.77
CA ASP A 117 -10.31 14.53 3.87
C ASP A 117 -11.63 15.19 4.26
N LEU A 118 -12.12 14.91 5.46
CA LEU A 118 -13.38 15.45 5.99
C LEU A 118 -13.17 16.66 6.90
N SER A 119 -11.96 17.18 6.98
CA SER A 119 -11.61 18.27 7.92
C SER A 119 -12.28 19.61 7.61
N GLY A 120 -12.82 19.76 6.40
CA GLY A 120 -13.59 20.95 6.01
C GLY A 120 -15.10 20.88 6.34
N CYS A 121 -15.62 19.74 6.81
CA CYS A 121 -17.04 19.55 7.10
C CYS A 121 -17.40 20.03 8.50
N GLN A 122 -18.59 20.62 8.67
CA GLN A 122 -19.11 20.90 10.01
C GLN A 122 -19.52 19.59 10.74
N ASN A 123 -20.07 18.63 10.01
CA ASN A 123 -20.54 17.33 10.53
C ASN A 123 -19.88 16.14 9.83
N PRO A 124 -18.56 15.89 10.01
CA PRO A 124 -17.82 14.88 9.28
C PRO A 124 -18.33 13.44 9.50
N VAL A 125 -18.90 13.14 10.66
CA VAL A 125 -19.49 11.82 10.94
C VAL A 125 -20.74 11.58 10.09
N GLN A 126 -21.61 12.57 9.95
CA GLN A 126 -22.79 12.48 9.09
C GLN A 126 -22.38 12.36 7.62
N VAL A 127 -21.42 13.16 7.16
CA VAL A 127 -20.88 13.08 5.79
C VAL A 127 -20.28 11.70 5.52
N LEU A 128 -19.53 11.12 6.47
CA LEU A 128 -18.99 9.77 6.35
C LEU A 128 -20.10 8.72 6.15
N TYR A 129 -21.20 8.80 6.92
CA TYR A 129 -22.34 7.89 6.75
C TYR A 129 -23.00 8.04 5.37
N GLU A 130 -23.15 9.25 4.88
CA GLU A 130 -23.72 9.52 3.55
C GLU A 130 -22.83 8.94 2.43
N LEU A 131 -21.51 9.15 2.52
CA LEU A 131 -20.56 8.59 1.56
C LEU A 131 -20.54 7.06 1.61
N ALA A 132 -20.59 6.48 2.80
CA ALA A 132 -20.63 5.03 2.96
C ALA A 132 -21.91 4.41 2.38
N GLN A 133 -23.06 4.99 2.67
CA GLN A 133 -24.36 4.58 2.12
C GLN A 133 -24.39 4.73 0.59
N LEU A 134 -23.84 5.82 0.08
CA LEU A 134 -23.72 6.04 -1.36
C LEU A 134 -22.85 4.99 -2.03
N ASN A 135 -21.69 4.68 -1.45
CA ASN A 135 -20.80 3.63 -1.95
C ASN A 135 -21.51 2.26 -1.97
N ASP A 136 -22.27 1.92 -0.91
CA ASP A 136 -23.04 0.67 -0.84
C ASP A 136 -24.16 0.59 -1.87
N SER A 137 -24.73 1.72 -2.28
CA SER A 137 -25.78 1.76 -3.29
C SER A 137 -25.29 1.44 -4.70
N ILE A 138 -23.99 1.51 -4.95
CA ILE A 138 -23.39 1.22 -6.26
C ILE A 138 -23.29 -0.29 -6.42
N LYS A 139 -23.99 -0.83 -7.43
CA LYS A 139 -23.85 -2.23 -7.82
C LYS A 139 -22.52 -2.41 -8.54
N PHE A 140 -21.63 -3.11 -7.89
CA PHE A 140 -20.40 -3.60 -8.52
C PHE A 140 -20.72 -4.94 -9.20
N ASP A 141 -20.03 -5.22 -10.32
CA ASP A 141 -19.99 -6.58 -10.86
C ASP A 141 -19.35 -7.52 -9.78
N ASP A 142 -19.17 -8.79 -10.07
CA ASP A 142 -18.65 -9.82 -9.13
C ASP A 142 -17.28 -9.50 -8.51
N ARG A 143 -16.75 -8.30 -8.73
CA ARG A 143 -15.52 -7.78 -8.16
C ARG A 143 -15.81 -7.08 -6.84
N CYS A 144 -14.98 -7.31 -5.82
CA CYS A 144 -15.12 -6.68 -4.52
C CYS A 144 -15.12 -5.15 -4.60
N GLN A 145 -15.91 -4.54 -3.75
CA GLN A 145 -15.83 -3.11 -3.49
C GLN A 145 -14.38 -2.72 -3.15
N ARG A 146 -13.94 -1.57 -3.61
CA ARG A 146 -12.65 -1.00 -3.18
C ARG A 146 -12.82 -0.37 -1.81
N GLY A 147 -11.78 -0.50 -0.99
CA GLY A 147 -11.72 0.19 0.29
C GLY A 147 -11.69 1.70 0.11
N ASN A 148 -12.17 2.41 1.11
CA ASN A 148 -12.09 3.86 1.20
C ASN A 148 -11.37 4.25 2.48
N MET A 149 -10.84 5.48 2.51
CA MET A 149 -10.27 6.11 3.70
C MET A 149 -11.00 7.42 3.96
N ALA A 150 -11.40 7.65 5.19
CA ALA A 150 -11.79 8.96 5.66
C ALA A 150 -10.79 9.42 6.74
N VAL A 151 -10.26 10.60 6.56
CA VAL A 151 -9.31 11.23 7.49
C VAL A 151 -9.94 12.47 8.08
N LEU A 152 -9.74 12.67 9.37
CA LEU A 152 -10.15 13.88 10.09
C LEU A 152 -8.99 14.40 10.92
N THR A 153 -8.73 15.70 10.86
CA THR A 153 -7.69 16.33 11.71
C THR A 153 -8.03 16.21 13.19
N ALA A 154 -7.02 15.98 14.01
CA ALA A 154 -7.16 15.82 15.47
C ALA A 154 -7.77 17.05 16.17
N ASN A 155 -7.61 18.24 15.59
CA ASN A 155 -8.15 19.49 16.14
C ASN A 155 -9.60 19.76 15.76
N HIS A 156 -10.22 18.93 14.94
CA HIS A 156 -11.62 19.12 14.56
C HIS A 156 -12.54 18.97 15.79
N PRO A 157 -13.56 19.82 15.97
CA PRO A 157 -14.48 19.75 17.12
C PRO A 157 -15.16 18.38 17.30
N GLN A 158 -15.39 17.66 16.22
CA GLN A 158 -16.01 16.31 16.23
C GLN A 158 -14.98 15.17 16.13
N ALA A 159 -13.68 15.41 16.37
CA ALA A 159 -12.65 14.38 16.23
C ALA A 159 -12.87 13.18 17.17
N ILE A 160 -13.40 13.41 18.38
CA ILE A 160 -13.74 12.34 19.32
C ILE A 160 -14.89 11.48 18.80
N GLN A 161 -15.98 12.11 18.35
CA GLN A 161 -17.13 11.41 17.76
C GLN A 161 -16.72 10.63 16.50
N PHE A 162 -15.90 11.22 15.67
CA PHE A 162 -15.37 10.55 14.48
C PHE A 162 -14.52 9.33 14.85
N ALA A 163 -13.64 9.44 15.85
CA ALA A 163 -12.85 8.30 16.32
C ALA A 163 -13.72 7.15 16.83
N GLN A 164 -14.91 7.44 17.38
CA GLN A 164 -15.82 6.46 17.98
C GLN A 164 -16.89 5.94 17.02
N CYS A 165 -17.14 6.61 15.88
CA CYS A 165 -18.28 6.31 15.00
C CYS A 165 -18.32 4.86 14.50
N LYS A 166 -17.17 4.23 14.32
CA LYS A 166 -17.09 2.83 13.83
C LYS A 166 -17.40 1.80 14.90
N ILE A 167 -17.26 2.11 16.18
CA ILE A 167 -17.74 1.25 17.25
C ILE A 167 -19.25 1.42 17.52
N GLU A 168 -19.79 2.59 17.25
CA GLU A 168 -21.22 2.87 17.44
C GLU A 168 -22.07 2.28 16.31
N ASN A 169 -21.57 2.31 15.07
CA ASN A 169 -22.29 1.88 13.88
C ASN A 169 -21.36 1.11 12.90
N PRO A 170 -20.81 -0.05 13.26
CA PRO A 170 -19.82 -0.76 12.47
C PRO A 170 -20.34 -1.18 11.08
N GLU A 171 -21.63 -1.53 10.97
CA GLU A 171 -22.26 -1.96 9.72
C GLU A 171 -22.45 -0.82 8.72
N LYS A 172 -22.61 0.44 9.19
CA LYS A 172 -22.85 1.59 8.32
C LYS A 172 -21.62 2.07 7.57
N ILE A 173 -20.43 1.78 8.10
CA ILE A 173 -19.15 2.27 7.56
C ILE A 173 -18.10 1.15 7.43
N PHE A 174 -18.55 -0.08 7.19
CA PHE A 174 -17.65 -1.23 7.05
C PHE A 174 -16.68 -1.09 5.86
N ASN A 175 -17.10 -0.39 4.79
CA ASN A 175 -16.36 -0.13 3.56
C ASN A 175 -15.39 1.07 3.64
N PHE A 176 -15.27 1.69 4.81
CA PHE A 176 -14.31 2.78 5.06
C PHE A 176 -13.32 2.40 6.17
N ASN A 177 -12.04 2.62 5.90
CA ASN A 177 -11.05 2.82 6.94
C ASN A 177 -11.15 4.27 7.42
N ILE A 178 -10.85 4.51 8.68
CA ILE A 178 -10.82 5.86 9.24
C ILE A 178 -9.50 6.10 9.97
N SER A 179 -9.01 7.34 9.92
CA SER A 179 -7.79 7.75 10.61
C SER A 179 -7.92 9.14 11.19
N ILE A 180 -7.30 9.35 12.35
CA ILE A 180 -7.08 10.68 12.93
C ILE A 180 -5.74 11.21 12.44
N ALA A 181 -5.74 12.41 11.86
CA ALA A 181 -4.55 13.06 11.32
C ALA A 181 -3.99 14.11 12.26
N PHE A 182 -2.68 14.07 12.45
CA PHE A 182 -1.91 15.08 13.13
C PHE A 182 -1.12 15.90 12.11
N GLU A 183 -1.37 17.20 12.08
CA GLU A 183 -0.78 18.15 11.14
C GLU A 183 0.63 18.60 11.54
N ASN A 184 0.93 18.53 12.83
CA ASN A 184 2.21 18.92 13.42
C ASN A 184 2.44 18.21 14.77
N ASP A 185 3.63 18.35 15.28
CA ASP A 185 4.06 17.70 16.53
C ASP A 185 3.28 18.21 17.75
N GLU A 186 2.98 19.51 17.81
CA GLU A 186 2.25 20.12 18.94
C GLU A 186 0.85 19.51 19.11
N GLN A 187 0.14 19.26 18.00
CA GLN A 187 -1.17 18.61 18.06
C GLN A 187 -1.10 17.21 18.69
N PHE A 188 -0.06 16.44 18.33
CA PHE A 188 0.09 15.10 18.90
C PHE A 188 0.48 15.17 20.39
N GLU A 189 1.44 16.03 20.75
CA GLU A 189 1.92 16.18 22.12
C GLU A 189 0.79 16.59 23.07
N ASN A 190 0.01 17.60 22.70
CA ASN A 190 -1.16 18.04 23.45
C ASN A 190 -2.23 16.93 23.60
N ALA A 191 -2.52 16.19 22.52
CA ALA A 191 -3.47 15.10 22.56
C ALA A 191 -2.95 13.92 23.42
N TYR A 192 -1.65 13.66 23.40
CA TYR A 192 -1.02 12.61 24.19
C TYR A 192 -1.01 12.94 25.70
N GLU A 193 -0.71 14.18 26.07
CA GLU A 193 -0.78 14.64 27.47
C GLU A 193 -2.21 14.50 28.04
N GLN A 194 -3.23 14.90 27.28
CA GLN A 194 -4.62 14.73 27.69
C GLN A 194 -4.99 13.25 27.86
N ALA A 195 -4.57 12.40 26.92
CA ALA A 195 -4.84 10.97 26.96
C ALA A 195 -4.16 10.29 28.15
N LEU A 196 -2.90 10.64 28.42
CA LEU A 196 -2.09 10.04 29.49
C LEU A 196 -2.58 10.45 30.88
N ASN A 197 -2.79 11.76 31.09
CA ASN A 197 -3.07 12.33 32.42
C ASN A 197 -4.54 12.26 32.80
N LEU A 198 -5.45 12.41 31.82
CA LEU A 198 -6.88 12.56 32.07
C LEU A 198 -7.72 11.39 31.52
N LYS A 199 -7.13 10.50 30.73
CA LYS A 199 -7.84 9.45 29.97
C LYS A 199 -8.99 10.04 29.13
N GLN A 200 -8.72 11.15 28.46
CA GLN A 200 -9.68 11.93 27.69
C GLN A 200 -9.04 12.44 26.39
N GLY A 201 -9.84 13.12 25.56
CA GLY A 201 -9.40 13.73 24.33
C GLY A 201 -9.36 12.77 23.15
N VAL A 202 -8.98 13.31 21.99
CA VAL A 202 -9.06 12.58 20.69
C VAL A 202 -8.14 11.36 20.68
N LEU A 203 -6.94 11.44 21.24
CA LEU A 203 -6.01 10.31 21.17
C LEU A 203 -6.43 9.16 22.09
N TRP A 204 -7.04 9.46 23.26
CA TRP A 204 -7.64 8.43 24.10
C TRP A 204 -8.81 7.74 23.41
N ALA A 205 -9.74 8.53 22.82
CA ALA A 205 -10.87 8.00 22.07
C ALA A 205 -10.41 7.14 20.88
N THR A 206 -9.33 7.55 20.18
CA THR A 206 -8.69 6.80 19.09
C THR A 206 -8.13 5.46 19.61
N ALA A 207 -7.36 5.49 20.70
CA ALA A 207 -6.80 4.26 21.28
C ALA A 207 -7.89 3.29 21.79
N GLN A 208 -8.93 3.81 22.44
CA GLN A 208 -10.07 3.03 22.90
C GLN A 208 -10.83 2.37 21.73
N SER A 209 -11.06 3.12 20.66
CA SER A 209 -11.75 2.61 19.47
C SER A 209 -10.89 1.60 18.73
N ALA A 210 -9.60 1.87 18.55
CA ALA A 210 -8.65 0.94 17.94
C ALA A 210 -8.52 -0.35 18.77
N TRP A 211 -8.54 -0.27 20.10
CA TRP A 211 -8.59 -1.43 21.00
C TRP A 211 -9.84 -2.27 20.76
N LYS A 212 -11.00 -1.64 20.51
CA LYS A 212 -12.29 -2.30 20.38
C LYS A 212 -12.51 -2.90 18.98
N CYS A 213 -12.08 -2.23 17.90
CA CYS A 213 -12.40 -2.65 16.52
C CYS A 213 -11.23 -2.52 15.52
N GLY A 214 -10.03 -2.16 15.96
CA GLY A 214 -8.88 -1.96 15.07
C GLY A 214 -8.91 -0.67 14.22
N CYS A 215 -9.83 0.24 14.52
CA CYS A 215 -9.97 1.56 13.90
C CYS A 215 -10.32 2.61 14.95
N PRO A 216 -9.91 3.89 14.76
CA PRO A 216 -9.08 4.43 13.68
C PRO A 216 -7.60 4.11 13.80
N GLY A 217 -6.87 4.28 12.70
CA GLY A 217 -5.43 4.49 12.71
C GLY A 217 -5.07 5.94 13.06
N ILE A 218 -3.75 6.21 13.20
CA ILE A 218 -3.23 7.58 13.25
C ILE A 218 -2.34 7.85 12.06
N VAL A 219 -2.34 9.11 11.59
CA VAL A 219 -1.55 9.59 10.45
C VAL A 219 -0.85 10.89 10.83
N PHE A 220 0.44 10.99 10.49
CA PHE A 220 1.26 12.20 10.67
C PHE A 220 1.43 12.88 9.31
N LEU A 221 0.53 13.80 8.94
CA LEU A 221 0.50 14.44 7.62
C LEU A 221 1.75 15.30 7.35
N ASN A 222 2.28 15.96 8.38
CA ASN A 222 3.54 16.70 8.28
C ASN A 222 4.69 15.84 7.74
N ARG A 223 4.77 14.56 8.12
CA ARG A 223 5.86 13.67 7.69
C ARG A 223 5.75 13.24 6.24
N PHE A 224 4.56 13.24 5.66
CA PHE A 224 4.38 13.09 4.22
C PHE A 224 4.87 14.33 3.47
N ARG A 225 4.52 15.52 3.97
CA ARG A 225 4.90 16.82 3.39
C ARG A 225 6.40 17.10 3.50
N GLU A 226 7.05 16.54 4.53
CA GLU A 226 8.50 16.65 4.75
C GLU A 226 9.33 15.62 3.95
N ALA A 227 8.72 14.67 3.24
CA ALA A 227 9.45 13.79 2.35
C ALA A 227 10.18 14.61 1.27
N SER A 228 11.43 14.24 0.93
CA SER A 228 12.38 15.12 0.21
C SER A 228 11.79 15.81 -1.01
N CYS A 229 11.23 15.06 -1.95
CA CYS A 229 10.68 15.63 -3.18
C CYS A 229 9.38 16.42 -2.94
N GLU A 230 8.55 16.04 -1.97
CA GLU A 230 7.34 16.77 -1.59
C GLU A 230 7.66 18.14 -1.00
N LYS A 231 8.68 18.18 -0.14
CA LYS A 231 9.19 19.41 0.47
C LYS A 231 9.84 20.31 -0.58
N GLU A 232 10.64 19.73 -1.47
CA GLU A 232 11.27 20.45 -2.57
C GLU A 232 10.21 21.08 -3.49
N LEU A 233 9.20 20.32 -3.91
CA LEU A 233 8.12 20.84 -4.75
C LEU A 233 7.39 22.00 -4.08
N SER A 234 7.02 21.88 -2.81
CA SER A 234 6.35 22.93 -2.07
C SER A 234 7.22 24.20 -1.89
N SER A 235 8.56 24.05 -1.96
CA SER A 235 9.49 25.19 -1.88
C SER A 235 9.64 25.96 -3.19
N VAL A 236 9.44 25.28 -4.33
CA VAL A 236 9.65 25.87 -5.68
C VAL A 236 8.34 26.25 -6.37
N ASP A 237 7.21 25.70 -5.92
CA ASP A 237 5.88 25.99 -6.45
C ASP A 237 4.85 26.17 -5.33
N SER A 238 4.58 27.42 -4.99
CA SER A 238 3.61 27.78 -3.94
C SER A 238 2.15 27.62 -4.35
N THR A 239 1.87 27.30 -5.61
CA THR A 239 0.50 27.04 -6.11
C THR A 239 0.05 25.60 -5.86
N ILE A 240 0.99 24.72 -5.56
CA ILE A 240 0.70 23.31 -5.30
C ILE A 240 0.07 23.14 -3.92
N GLU A 241 -1.12 22.57 -3.89
CA GLU A 241 -1.82 22.25 -2.64
C GLU A 241 -1.05 21.21 -1.83
N PRO A 242 -1.06 21.28 -0.49
CA PRO A 242 -0.37 20.32 0.35
C PRO A 242 -1.07 18.95 0.33
N ILE A 243 -0.33 17.89 0.70
CA ILE A 243 -0.92 16.59 0.99
C ILE A 243 -2.00 16.75 2.08
N CYS A 244 -3.22 16.30 1.79
CA CYS A 244 -4.38 16.50 2.68
C CYS A 244 -4.87 15.20 3.33
N THR A 245 -4.67 14.05 2.68
CA THR A 245 -5.16 12.76 3.18
C THR A 245 -4.34 11.60 2.64
N THR A 246 -4.72 10.37 3.00
CA THR A 246 -4.10 9.15 2.49
C THR A 246 -5.09 8.31 1.70
N VAL A 247 -4.56 7.44 0.84
CA VAL A 247 -5.31 6.37 0.17
C VAL A 247 -5.84 5.33 1.19
N PRO A 248 -6.74 4.42 0.79
CA PRO A 248 -7.45 3.50 1.69
C PRO A 248 -6.59 2.71 2.67
N CYS A 249 -5.39 2.31 2.28
CA CYS A 249 -4.49 1.52 3.13
C CYS A 249 -3.40 2.37 3.81
N GLY A 250 -3.42 3.68 3.63
CA GLY A 250 -2.50 4.62 4.28
C GLY A 250 -1.09 4.70 3.70
N GLU A 251 -0.77 3.91 2.66
CA GLU A 251 0.59 3.83 2.08
C GLU A 251 0.98 5.03 1.22
N GLN A 252 0.00 5.77 0.68
CA GLN A 252 0.23 6.98 -0.11
C GLN A 252 -0.49 8.17 0.52
N GLY A 253 0.27 9.17 0.95
CA GLY A 253 -0.27 10.52 1.20
C GLY A 253 -0.29 11.29 -0.11
N MET A 254 -1.41 11.93 -0.44
CA MET A 254 -1.59 12.59 -1.72
C MET A 254 -2.35 13.92 -1.57
N ARG A 255 -2.24 14.73 -2.60
CA ARG A 255 -2.89 16.03 -2.73
C ARG A 255 -4.31 15.90 -3.26
N PRO A 256 -5.14 16.93 -3.14
CA PRO A 256 -6.40 17.00 -3.86
C PRO A 256 -6.25 16.70 -5.36
N ASN A 257 -7.19 15.99 -5.94
CA ASN A 257 -7.23 15.63 -7.37
C ASN A 257 -6.03 14.79 -7.86
N GLU A 258 -5.41 14.02 -6.99
CA GLU A 258 -4.27 13.18 -7.33
C GLU A 258 -4.67 11.70 -7.36
N SER A 259 -4.04 10.94 -8.25
CA SER A 259 -4.17 9.48 -8.32
C SER A 259 -2.81 8.81 -8.37
N CYS A 260 -2.75 7.55 -7.97
CA CYS A 260 -1.52 6.78 -7.98
C CYS A 260 -1.65 5.44 -8.72
N ASN A 261 -0.50 4.98 -9.21
CA ASN A 261 -0.31 3.68 -9.80
C ASN A 261 0.70 2.87 -8.98
N LEU A 262 0.38 1.61 -8.70
CA LEU A 262 1.14 0.78 -7.76
C LEU A 262 1.67 -0.49 -8.42
N GLY A 263 2.81 -0.97 -7.90
CA GLY A 263 3.42 -2.24 -8.27
C GLY A 263 4.12 -2.89 -7.09
N VAL A 264 4.40 -4.18 -7.20
CA VAL A 264 4.96 -5.00 -6.13
C VAL A 264 6.11 -5.86 -6.64
N ILE A 265 7.25 -5.78 -5.98
CA ILE A 265 8.37 -6.70 -6.16
C ILE A 265 8.19 -7.89 -5.23
N ASN A 266 8.28 -9.09 -5.77
CA ASN A 266 8.38 -10.32 -4.98
C ASN A 266 9.84 -10.54 -4.57
N LEU A 267 10.17 -10.24 -3.34
CA LEU A 267 11.51 -10.43 -2.81
C LEU A 267 11.96 -11.90 -2.90
N PHE A 268 11.07 -12.84 -2.60
CA PHE A 268 11.37 -14.25 -2.57
C PHE A 268 11.79 -14.83 -3.94
N ALA A 269 11.30 -14.26 -5.04
CA ALA A 269 11.68 -14.65 -6.39
C ALA A 269 13.12 -14.24 -6.79
N HIS A 270 13.81 -13.48 -5.93
CA HIS A 270 15.20 -13.04 -6.14
C HIS A 270 16.20 -13.80 -5.26
N ILE A 271 15.75 -14.84 -4.57
CA ILE A 271 16.64 -15.65 -3.72
C ILE A 271 17.63 -16.44 -4.57
N ASP A 272 18.92 -16.24 -4.32
CA ASP A 272 19.99 -17.12 -4.79
C ASP A 272 19.98 -18.43 -4.00
N GLN A 273 19.89 -19.56 -4.70
CA GLN A 273 19.75 -20.87 -4.08
C GLN A 273 21.02 -21.39 -3.39
N GLN A 274 22.18 -20.79 -3.66
CA GLN A 274 23.45 -21.19 -3.03
C GLN A 274 23.65 -20.47 -1.70
N THR A 275 23.30 -19.17 -1.67
CA THR A 275 23.48 -18.33 -0.48
C THR A 275 22.25 -18.30 0.42
N ASN A 276 21.06 -18.63 -0.09
CA ASN A 276 19.75 -18.43 0.53
C ASN A 276 19.42 -16.96 0.84
N LEU A 277 20.15 -16.03 0.23
CA LEU A 277 19.94 -14.58 0.33
C LEU A 277 19.49 -14.02 -1.02
N ILE A 278 18.99 -12.79 -1.03
CA ILE A 278 18.56 -12.12 -2.27
C ILE A 278 19.78 -11.75 -3.12
N ASP A 279 19.73 -12.09 -4.41
CA ASP A 279 20.63 -11.57 -5.43
C ASP A 279 20.29 -10.09 -5.67
N LEU A 280 21.14 -9.20 -5.13
CA LEU A 280 20.91 -7.75 -5.20
C LEU A 280 21.02 -7.20 -6.63
N ASP A 281 21.78 -7.82 -7.53
CA ASP A 281 21.89 -7.33 -8.91
C ASP A 281 20.64 -7.65 -9.72
N GLN A 282 20.06 -8.83 -9.53
CA GLN A 282 18.74 -9.15 -10.07
C GLN A 282 17.66 -8.23 -9.48
N LEU A 283 17.69 -7.99 -8.17
CA LEU A 283 16.74 -7.08 -7.50
C LEU A 283 16.83 -5.67 -8.10
N ARG A 284 18.03 -5.10 -8.23
CA ARG A 284 18.25 -3.78 -8.85
C ARG A 284 17.69 -3.73 -10.27
N SER A 285 17.92 -4.77 -11.07
CA SER A 285 17.39 -4.83 -12.44
C SER A 285 15.86 -4.86 -12.47
N THR A 286 15.23 -5.62 -11.58
CA THR A 286 13.77 -5.66 -11.46
C THR A 286 13.21 -4.32 -10.96
N VAL A 287 13.88 -3.61 -10.04
CA VAL A 287 13.47 -2.28 -9.58
C VAL A 287 13.46 -1.27 -10.74
N ARG A 288 14.54 -1.22 -11.54
CA ARG A 288 14.60 -0.33 -12.71
C ARG A 288 13.46 -0.59 -13.69
N LEU A 289 13.23 -1.87 -14.00
CA LEU A 289 12.16 -2.28 -14.91
C LEU A 289 10.78 -1.90 -14.35
N ALA A 290 10.55 -2.15 -13.06
CA ALA A 290 9.28 -1.85 -12.39
C ALA A 290 8.96 -0.36 -12.37
N VAL A 291 9.94 0.50 -12.04
CA VAL A 291 9.78 1.97 -12.06
C VAL A 291 9.48 2.44 -13.49
N THR A 292 10.22 1.94 -14.49
CA THR A 292 9.98 2.27 -15.90
C THR A 292 8.57 1.86 -16.34
N PHE A 293 8.14 0.65 -16.00
CA PHE A 293 6.80 0.18 -16.33
C PHE A 293 5.73 1.06 -15.68
N LEU A 294 5.83 1.33 -14.38
CA LEU A 294 4.86 2.13 -13.66
C LEU A 294 4.77 3.56 -14.20
N ASP A 295 5.89 4.17 -14.58
CA ASP A 295 5.90 5.49 -15.23
C ASP A 295 5.20 5.46 -16.60
N LEU A 296 5.52 4.49 -17.46
CA LEU A 296 4.88 4.36 -18.78
C LEU A 296 3.36 4.13 -18.68
N ILE A 297 2.91 3.45 -17.64
CA ILE A 297 1.47 3.24 -17.40
C ILE A 297 0.76 4.53 -17.01
N VAL A 298 1.42 5.50 -16.37
CA VAL A 298 0.79 6.79 -16.03
C VAL A 298 0.23 7.49 -17.28
N ASP A 299 0.92 7.39 -18.42
CA ASP A 299 0.48 7.99 -19.68
C ASP A 299 -0.76 7.30 -20.28
N GLN A 300 -1.07 6.08 -19.84
CA GLN A 300 -2.20 5.26 -20.31
C GLN A 300 -3.37 5.22 -19.31
N ILE A 301 -3.22 5.81 -18.13
CA ILE A 301 -4.30 5.89 -17.16
C ILE A 301 -5.36 6.86 -17.69
N GLU A 302 -6.60 6.39 -17.73
CA GLU A 302 -7.78 7.17 -18.05
C GLU A 302 -8.56 7.50 -16.79
N ILE A 303 -8.84 8.78 -16.57
CA ILE A 303 -9.65 9.29 -15.46
C ILE A 303 -10.73 10.17 -16.07
N ASP A 304 -12.00 9.91 -15.73
CA ASP A 304 -13.13 10.64 -16.31
C ASP A 304 -13.17 12.10 -15.85
N ASP A 305 -12.47 12.42 -14.76
CA ASP A 305 -12.31 13.76 -14.21
C ASP A 305 -11.10 14.46 -14.83
N PRO A 306 -11.28 15.53 -15.64
CA PRO A 306 -10.18 16.18 -16.37
C PRO A 306 -9.13 16.81 -15.46
N GLN A 307 -9.53 17.36 -14.31
CA GLN A 307 -8.61 17.98 -13.36
C GLN A 307 -7.71 16.91 -12.71
N MET A 308 -8.31 15.79 -12.29
CA MET A 308 -7.58 14.66 -11.73
C MET A 308 -6.68 14.00 -12.80
N GLN A 309 -7.15 13.88 -14.05
CA GLN A 309 -6.35 13.38 -15.15
C GLN A 309 -5.09 14.24 -15.37
N GLN A 310 -5.26 15.56 -15.43
CA GLN A 310 -4.16 16.51 -15.61
C GLN A 310 -3.16 16.43 -14.47
N GLN A 311 -3.62 16.47 -13.22
CA GLN A 311 -2.76 16.40 -12.03
C GLN A 311 -1.98 15.07 -11.95
N THR A 312 -2.66 13.97 -12.24
CA THR A 312 -2.03 12.63 -12.24
C THR A 312 -0.92 12.55 -13.29
N GLN A 313 -1.15 13.08 -14.49
CA GLN A 313 -0.15 13.11 -15.55
C GLN A 313 0.99 14.10 -15.27
N GLN A 314 0.72 15.20 -14.59
CA GLN A 314 1.73 16.17 -14.19
C GLN A 314 2.65 15.63 -13.11
N LEU A 315 2.11 15.16 -11.99
CA LEU A 315 2.90 14.72 -10.83
C LEU A 315 3.46 13.30 -10.99
N ARG A 316 2.83 12.47 -11.82
CA ARG A 316 3.27 11.11 -12.16
C ARG A 316 3.59 10.26 -10.95
N ARG A 317 2.73 10.31 -9.92
CA ARG A 317 2.93 9.55 -8.68
C ARG A 317 2.82 8.05 -8.94
N ILE A 318 3.86 7.33 -8.57
CA ILE A 318 3.89 5.86 -8.56
C ILE A 318 4.26 5.36 -7.17
N GLY A 319 3.98 4.08 -6.91
CA GLY A 319 4.33 3.45 -5.65
C GLY A 319 4.80 2.02 -5.89
N LEU A 320 6.11 1.80 -5.77
CA LEU A 320 6.72 0.47 -5.83
C LEU A 320 6.91 -0.04 -4.41
N GLY A 321 6.22 -1.13 -4.10
CA GLY A 321 6.33 -1.85 -2.83
C GLY A 321 6.91 -3.25 -2.99
N VAL A 322 6.82 -4.05 -1.92
CA VAL A 322 7.39 -5.40 -1.87
C VAL A 322 6.40 -6.40 -1.28
N THR A 323 6.64 -7.69 -1.56
CA THR A 323 6.00 -8.83 -0.87
C THR A 323 7.02 -9.93 -0.61
N GLY A 324 6.68 -10.87 0.28
CA GLY A 324 7.50 -12.05 0.54
C GLY A 324 8.71 -11.81 1.46
N LEU A 325 8.73 -10.73 2.27
CA LEU A 325 9.81 -10.53 3.24
C LEU A 325 9.91 -11.69 4.24
N ALA A 326 8.78 -12.14 4.80
CA ALA A 326 8.77 -13.26 5.74
C ALA A 326 9.31 -14.55 5.12
N ASP A 327 9.00 -14.79 3.83
CA ASP A 327 9.52 -15.94 3.08
C ASP A 327 11.05 -15.86 2.95
N CYS A 328 11.59 -14.66 2.67
CA CYS A 328 13.04 -14.42 2.59
C CYS A 328 13.74 -14.64 3.94
N LEU A 329 13.17 -14.06 5.01
CA LEU A 329 13.73 -14.23 6.36
C LEU A 329 13.72 -15.70 6.80
N HIS A 330 12.62 -16.40 6.53
CA HIS A 330 12.53 -17.84 6.81
C HIS A 330 13.57 -18.65 6.02
N LYS A 331 13.76 -18.33 4.73
CA LYS A 331 14.76 -18.99 3.89
C LYS A 331 16.20 -18.74 4.37
N ALA A 332 16.46 -17.51 4.84
CA ALA A 332 17.75 -17.10 5.42
C ALA A 332 17.93 -17.58 6.88
N GLN A 333 16.92 -18.23 7.48
CA GLN A 333 16.89 -18.63 8.88
C GLN A 333 17.02 -17.47 9.88
N PHE A 334 16.51 -16.29 9.53
CA PHE A 334 16.44 -15.14 10.41
C PHE A 334 15.07 -15.06 11.10
N ASN A 335 15.07 -14.91 12.42
CA ASN A 335 13.84 -14.61 13.14
C ASN A 335 13.39 -13.18 12.81
N TYR A 336 12.09 -12.97 12.59
CA TYR A 336 11.53 -11.68 12.11
C TYR A 336 11.95 -10.48 12.97
N ASN A 337 12.09 -10.65 14.27
CA ASN A 337 12.44 -9.61 15.24
C ASN A 337 13.93 -9.61 15.64
N SER A 338 14.78 -10.36 14.95
CA SER A 338 16.21 -10.39 15.22
C SER A 338 16.95 -9.19 14.58
N ASN A 339 18.11 -8.87 15.12
CA ASN A 339 18.98 -7.82 14.56
C ASN A 339 19.45 -8.17 13.15
N GLU A 340 19.67 -9.45 12.85
CA GLU A 340 20.03 -9.96 11.53
C GLU A 340 18.90 -9.67 10.53
N ALA A 341 17.64 -9.94 10.91
CA ALA A 341 16.47 -9.65 10.08
C ALA A 341 16.31 -8.15 9.82
N LEU A 342 16.46 -7.31 10.83
CA LEU A 342 16.38 -5.85 10.70
C LEU A 342 17.50 -5.30 9.82
N THR A 343 18.73 -5.81 9.99
CA THR A 343 19.89 -5.42 9.17
C THR A 343 19.69 -5.84 7.71
N TYR A 344 19.21 -7.04 7.48
CA TYR A 344 18.91 -7.56 6.16
C TYR A 344 17.80 -6.75 5.48
N ALA A 345 16.67 -6.52 6.18
CA ALA A 345 15.58 -5.69 5.69
C ALA A 345 16.03 -4.26 5.36
N ASN A 346 16.90 -3.67 6.19
CA ASN A 346 17.47 -2.34 5.94
C ASN A 346 18.31 -2.30 4.64
N SER A 347 19.11 -3.34 4.39
CA SER A 347 19.89 -3.46 3.15
C SER A 347 18.98 -3.56 1.92
N LEU A 348 17.90 -4.34 2.00
CA LEU A 348 16.93 -4.51 0.92
C LEU A 348 16.19 -3.20 0.65
N ALA A 349 15.65 -2.57 1.69
CA ALA A 349 14.91 -1.31 1.59
C ALA A 349 15.78 -0.19 0.99
N SER A 350 17.03 -0.07 1.46
CA SER A 350 18.02 0.88 0.93
C SER A 350 18.32 0.61 -0.55
N THR A 351 18.58 -0.66 -0.92
CA THR A 351 18.87 -1.03 -2.31
C THR A 351 17.71 -0.67 -3.24
N ILE A 352 16.48 -0.97 -2.86
CA ILE A 352 15.28 -0.66 -3.65
C ILE A 352 15.12 0.85 -3.79
N ALA A 353 15.20 1.60 -2.69
CA ALA A 353 15.00 3.05 -2.69
C ALA A 353 16.05 3.78 -3.54
N ILE A 354 17.34 3.45 -3.37
CA ILE A 354 18.42 4.03 -4.16
C ILE A 354 18.20 3.75 -5.65
N GLN A 355 17.90 2.50 -6.01
CA GLN A 355 17.74 2.12 -7.40
C GLN A 355 16.48 2.72 -8.03
N ALA A 356 15.39 2.85 -7.27
CA ALA A 356 14.16 3.48 -7.74
C ALA A 356 14.37 4.99 -7.98
N ASN A 357 15.10 5.68 -7.09
CA ASN A 357 15.43 7.09 -7.25
C ASN A 357 16.33 7.33 -8.45
N GLN A 358 17.39 6.54 -8.61
CA GLN A 358 18.25 6.62 -9.79
C GLN A 358 17.47 6.38 -11.10
N GLN A 359 16.48 5.50 -11.08
CA GLN A 359 15.69 5.21 -12.27
C GLN A 359 14.74 6.36 -12.64
N THR A 360 14.07 7.01 -11.66
CA THR A 360 13.21 8.17 -11.97
C THR A 360 14.04 9.38 -12.45
N GLU A 361 15.25 9.57 -11.93
CA GLU A 361 16.21 10.57 -12.44
C GLU A 361 16.64 10.25 -13.88
N PHE A 362 16.99 8.99 -14.15
CA PHE A 362 17.30 8.54 -15.50
C PHE A 362 16.13 8.80 -16.47
N LEU A 363 14.91 8.45 -16.09
CA LEU A 363 13.71 8.69 -16.90
C LEU A 363 13.45 10.19 -17.09
N ALA A 364 13.71 11.04 -16.10
CA ALA A 364 13.60 12.49 -16.25
C ALA A 364 14.51 13.02 -17.37
N ASN A 365 15.74 12.50 -17.46
CA ASN A 365 16.69 12.88 -18.49
C ASN A 365 16.28 12.38 -19.89
N GLN A 366 15.55 11.26 -20.00
CA GLN A 366 15.14 10.67 -21.27
C GLN A 366 13.77 11.17 -21.75
N LEU A 367 12.82 11.33 -20.84
CA LEU A 367 11.41 11.56 -21.14
C LEU A 367 10.85 12.87 -20.60
N GLY A 368 11.71 13.66 -19.91
CA GLY A 368 11.34 14.93 -19.30
C GLY A 368 10.97 14.78 -17.81
N ARG A 369 11.07 15.89 -17.10
CA ARG A 369 10.83 16.02 -15.67
C ARG A 369 9.35 16.24 -15.40
N PHE A 370 8.85 15.80 -14.21
CA PHE A 370 7.50 16.14 -13.78
C PHE A 370 7.34 17.62 -13.40
N HIS A 371 8.43 18.25 -12.95
CA HIS A 371 8.51 19.69 -12.67
C HIS A 371 9.85 20.26 -13.17
N PRO A 372 9.89 21.44 -13.81
CA PRO A 372 11.11 21.97 -14.45
C PRO A 372 12.33 22.10 -13.53
N LEU A 373 12.11 22.40 -12.25
CA LEU A 373 13.15 22.64 -11.27
C LEU A 373 13.56 21.39 -10.46
N ILE A 374 12.91 20.24 -10.69
CA ILE A 374 13.16 19.01 -9.93
C ILE A 374 13.66 17.91 -10.87
N ASP A 375 14.81 17.33 -10.56
CA ASP A 375 15.53 16.37 -11.40
C ASP A 375 14.93 14.95 -11.33
N ARG A 376 13.58 14.86 -11.44
CA ARG A 376 12.84 13.60 -11.35
C ARG A 376 11.71 13.54 -12.36
N ARG A 377 11.38 12.30 -12.80
CA ARG A 377 10.21 11.99 -13.64
C ARG A 377 8.93 11.82 -12.83
N ASN A 378 9.04 11.33 -11.61
CA ASN A 378 7.93 10.99 -10.71
C ASN A 378 8.10 11.71 -9.37
N ILE A 379 7.03 12.28 -8.82
CA ILE A 379 7.08 12.96 -7.53
C ILE A 379 7.47 12.02 -6.38
N THR A 380 6.97 10.79 -6.40
CA THR A 380 7.40 9.69 -5.52
C THR A 380 7.45 8.38 -6.29
N VAL A 381 8.30 7.45 -5.86
CA VAL A 381 8.48 6.15 -6.52
C VAL A 381 8.29 4.95 -5.59
N THR A 382 8.42 5.11 -4.27
CA THR A 382 8.35 3.99 -3.31
C THR A 382 7.28 4.19 -2.24
N CYS A 383 6.55 3.11 -1.96
CA CYS A 383 5.68 2.96 -0.80
C CYS A 383 5.59 1.46 -0.44
N CYS A 384 5.00 1.11 0.68
CA CYS A 384 4.73 -0.29 0.96
C CYS A 384 3.22 -0.47 1.20
N GLN A 385 2.52 -0.94 0.18
CA GLN A 385 1.10 -1.24 0.24
C GLN A 385 0.87 -2.67 0.77
N PRO A 386 -0.30 -2.96 1.36
CA PRO A 386 -0.75 -4.33 1.57
C PRO A 386 -0.85 -5.06 0.22
N THR A 387 -0.36 -6.29 0.16
CA THR A 387 -0.19 -6.98 -1.11
C THR A 387 -1.26 -8.05 -1.39
N GLY A 388 -2.11 -8.37 -0.42
CA GLY A 388 -3.30 -9.19 -0.53
C GLY A 388 -3.36 -10.16 -1.72
N ASN A 389 -4.17 -9.84 -2.72
CA ASN A 389 -4.32 -10.66 -3.93
C ASN A 389 -3.04 -10.78 -4.76
N ILE A 390 -2.16 -9.78 -4.72
CA ILE A 390 -0.87 -9.82 -5.44
C ILE A 390 0.05 -10.86 -4.81
N THR A 391 0.08 -10.99 -3.48
CA THR A 391 0.80 -12.05 -2.78
C THR A 391 0.34 -13.44 -3.24
N ARG A 392 -0.98 -13.66 -3.34
CA ARG A 392 -1.56 -14.91 -3.86
C ARG A 392 -1.20 -15.14 -5.34
N LEU A 393 -1.19 -14.09 -6.15
CA LEU A 393 -0.80 -14.16 -7.57
C LEU A 393 0.68 -14.49 -7.73
N LEU A 394 1.54 -13.90 -6.89
CA LEU A 394 2.99 -14.12 -6.88
C LEU A 394 3.41 -15.37 -6.10
N GLN A 395 2.46 -16.05 -5.43
CA GLN A 395 2.67 -17.30 -4.68
C GLN A 395 3.70 -17.18 -3.53
N THR A 396 3.70 -16.05 -2.82
CA THR A 396 4.38 -15.93 -1.52
C THR A 396 3.40 -16.23 -0.38
N LYS A 397 3.91 -16.58 0.80
CA LYS A 397 3.12 -16.76 2.02
C LYS A 397 3.04 -15.47 2.82
N GLY A 398 4.13 -14.72 2.87
CA GLY A 398 4.24 -13.45 3.57
C GLY A 398 3.65 -12.30 2.76
N PHE A 399 2.79 -11.50 3.39
CA PHE A 399 2.20 -10.29 2.80
C PHE A 399 3.15 -9.12 3.02
N ALA A 400 3.43 -8.35 1.97
CA ALA A 400 4.28 -7.17 2.05
C ALA A 400 5.54 -7.41 2.93
N ILE A 401 5.65 -6.65 4.03
CA ILE A 401 6.71 -6.80 5.03
C ILE A 401 6.19 -7.41 6.34
N GLU A 402 4.98 -7.98 6.35
CA GLU A 402 4.40 -8.60 7.54
C GLU A 402 5.12 -9.91 7.90
N PRO A 403 5.15 -10.30 9.18
CA PRO A 403 5.55 -11.65 9.56
C PRO A 403 4.55 -12.67 9.01
N PHE A 404 4.87 -13.96 9.06
CA PHE A 404 3.85 -14.97 8.82
C PHE A 404 2.70 -14.82 9.81
N MET A 405 1.48 -14.99 9.31
CA MET A 405 0.25 -14.68 10.07
C MET A 405 0.16 -15.47 11.38
N GLU A 406 0.56 -16.74 11.35
CA GLU A 406 0.59 -17.61 12.53
C GLU A 406 1.61 -17.17 13.61
N GLN A 407 2.51 -16.28 13.27
CA GLN A 407 3.53 -15.73 14.17
C GLN A 407 3.23 -14.28 14.60
N ALA A 408 2.31 -13.61 13.92
CA ALA A 408 2.13 -12.15 14.01
C ALA A 408 1.83 -11.66 15.44
N THR A 409 0.98 -12.36 16.19
CA THR A 409 0.64 -12.00 17.57
C THR A 409 1.73 -12.37 18.60
N ASN A 410 2.73 -13.16 18.19
CA ASN A 410 3.88 -13.52 19.03
C ASN A 410 5.06 -12.54 18.88
N ILE A 411 4.98 -11.63 17.91
CA ILE A 411 5.95 -10.55 17.71
C ILE A 411 5.55 -9.39 18.63
N SER A 412 6.51 -8.81 19.35
CA SER A 412 6.21 -7.66 20.22
C SER A 412 5.75 -6.45 19.39
N PRO A 413 4.87 -5.58 19.94
CA PRO A 413 4.43 -4.37 19.24
C PRO A 413 5.59 -3.50 18.77
N ILE A 414 6.63 -3.38 19.59
CA ILE A 414 7.83 -2.60 19.27
C ILE A 414 8.61 -3.25 18.11
N ASP A 415 8.70 -4.57 18.05
CA ASP A 415 9.38 -5.26 16.95
C ASP A 415 8.61 -5.10 15.62
N HIS A 416 7.27 -5.08 15.66
CA HIS A 416 6.47 -4.69 14.51
C HIS A 416 6.81 -3.29 14.01
N LEU A 417 6.92 -2.32 14.92
CA LEU A 417 7.26 -0.93 14.59
C LEU A 417 8.72 -0.79 14.15
N ASN A 418 9.65 -1.53 14.73
CA ASN A 418 11.05 -1.54 14.31
C ASN A 418 11.21 -2.03 12.87
N MET A 419 10.51 -3.09 12.48
CA MET A 419 10.50 -3.55 11.08
C MET A 419 9.89 -2.49 10.15
N GLN A 420 8.76 -1.88 10.54
CA GLN A 420 8.16 -0.79 9.77
C GLN A 420 9.12 0.41 9.63
N LEU A 421 9.79 0.77 10.72
CA LEU A 421 10.75 1.88 10.77
C LEU A 421 11.94 1.66 9.83
N VAL A 422 12.47 0.44 9.79
CA VAL A 422 13.58 0.07 8.89
C VAL A 422 13.23 0.35 7.43
N TRP A 423 12.04 0.00 6.99
CA TRP A 423 11.58 0.28 5.64
C TRP A 423 11.24 1.76 5.43
N GLN A 424 10.60 2.41 6.41
CA GLN A 424 10.19 3.80 6.33
C GLN A 424 11.37 4.78 6.25
N LYS A 425 12.55 4.42 6.78
CA LYS A 425 13.78 5.22 6.62
C LYS A 425 14.19 5.44 5.17
N HIS A 426 13.81 4.55 4.29
CA HIS A 426 14.24 4.54 2.89
C HIS A 426 13.10 4.86 1.93
N PHE A 427 11.86 4.50 2.25
CA PHE A 427 10.72 4.68 1.37
C PHE A 427 10.12 6.07 1.50
N GLU A 428 9.86 6.71 0.36
CA GLU A 428 9.41 8.10 0.27
C GLU A 428 7.98 8.28 0.79
N ASN A 429 7.08 7.38 0.43
CA ASN A 429 5.72 7.38 0.95
C ASN A 429 5.60 6.43 2.15
N ALA A 430 4.40 6.16 2.65
CA ALA A 430 4.27 5.38 3.87
C ALA A 430 4.50 3.88 3.65
N VAL A 431 4.87 3.24 4.73
CA VAL A 431 4.91 1.79 4.87
C VAL A 431 3.68 1.35 5.65
N SER A 432 2.67 0.84 4.91
CA SER A 432 1.46 0.29 5.51
C SER A 432 1.81 -1.02 6.20
N LYS A 433 1.61 -1.07 7.50
CA LYS A 433 1.86 -2.24 8.34
C LYS A 433 0.92 -2.24 9.52
N THR A 434 0.41 -3.43 9.85
CA THR A 434 -0.42 -3.61 11.04
C THR A 434 0.43 -4.07 12.22
N VAL A 435 0.28 -3.40 13.36
CA VAL A 435 0.81 -3.88 14.63
C VAL A 435 -0.22 -4.87 15.20
N ASN A 436 0.08 -6.17 15.08
CA ASN A 436 -0.80 -7.22 15.59
C ASN A 436 -0.59 -7.40 17.08
N LEU A 437 -1.67 -7.38 17.84
CA LEU A 437 -1.68 -7.32 19.29
C LEU A 437 -2.40 -8.53 19.88
N PRO A 438 -1.89 -9.11 20.97
CA PRO A 438 -2.61 -10.17 21.67
C PRO A 438 -3.90 -9.63 22.33
N SER A 439 -4.85 -10.51 22.59
CA SER A 439 -6.13 -10.16 23.22
C SER A 439 -6.00 -9.49 24.60
N SER A 440 -4.88 -9.72 25.30
CA SER A 440 -4.55 -9.15 26.59
C SER A 440 -4.11 -7.69 26.55
N THR A 441 -3.88 -7.12 25.36
CA THR A 441 -3.44 -5.72 25.18
C THR A 441 -4.46 -4.76 25.78
N THR A 442 -3.97 -3.74 26.50
CA THR A 442 -4.76 -2.67 27.10
C THR A 442 -4.85 -1.44 26.19
N ILE A 443 -5.70 -0.48 26.55
CA ILE A 443 -5.78 0.82 25.85
C ILE A 443 -4.48 1.60 26.06
N GLU A 444 -3.91 1.53 27.25
CA GLU A 444 -2.64 2.16 27.60
C GLU A 444 -1.47 1.62 26.76
N ASP A 445 -1.45 0.33 26.45
CA ASP A 445 -0.46 -0.26 25.55
C ASP A 445 -0.57 0.33 24.12
N ILE A 446 -1.80 0.56 23.63
CA ILE A 446 -2.02 1.21 22.34
C ILE A 446 -1.52 2.66 22.35
N LEU A 447 -1.76 3.39 23.43
CA LEU A 447 -1.20 4.74 23.60
C LEU A 447 0.32 4.74 23.57
N GLN A 448 0.96 3.74 24.19
CA GLN A 448 2.42 3.59 24.13
C GLN A 448 2.91 3.31 22.71
N ILE A 449 2.19 2.48 21.94
CA ILE A 449 2.49 2.22 20.53
C ILE A 449 2.40 3.52 19.72
N PHE A 450 1.37 4.32 19.92
CA PHE A 450 1.21 5.61 19.25
C PHE A 450 2.33 6.60 19.65
N SER A 451 2.67 6.65 20.93
CA SER A 451 3.77 7.46 21.43
C SER A 451 5.13 7.05 20.87
N TYR A 452 5.43 5.75 20.85
CA TYR A 452 6.66 5.23 20.22
C TYR A 452 6.73 5.60 18.75
N SER A 453 5.63 5.41 18.01
CA SER A 453 5.55 5.77 16.60
C SER A 453 5.80 7.25 16.35
N TYR A 454 5.27 8.10 17.21
CA TYR A 454 5.54 9.53 17.19
C TYR A 454 7.02 9.84 17.45
N GLN A 455 7.61 9.23 18.48
CA GLN A 455 9.01 9.44 18.87
C GLN A 455 10.01 9.03 17.79
N THR A 456 9.66 8.12 16.90
CA THR A 456 10.54 7.76 15.76
C THR A 456 10.81 8.92 14.80
N ARG A 457 9.94 9.92 14.75
CA ARG A 457 9.98 11.09 13.84
C ARG A 457 9.93 10.74 12.34
N ILE A 458 9.81 9.47 12.00
CA ILE A 458 9.90 8.97 10.61
C ILE A 458 8.62 8.26 10.19
N LEU A 459 8.02 7.44 11.07
CA LEU A 459 6.78 6.72 10.74
C LEU A 459 5.66 7.71 10.40
N LYS A 460 5.00 7.48 9.28
CA LYS A 460 3.96 8.36 8.73
C LYS A 460 2.56 8.02 9.18
N GLY A 461 2.38 6.81 9.68
CA GLY A 461 1.11 6.35 10.22
C GLY A 461 1.26 5.01 10.92
N VAL A 462 0.26 4.67 11.73
CA VAL A 462 0.19 3.42 12.47
C VAL A 462 -1.24 2.92 12.53
N ALA A 463 -1.41 1.63 12.22
CA ALA A 463 -2.63 0.88 12.44
C ALA A 463 -2.35 -0.28 13.40
N VAL A 464 -3.29 -0.55 14.28
CA VAL A 464 -3.20 -1.66 15.23
C VAL A 464 -4.38 -2.61 15.03
N TYR A 465 -4.15 -3.89 15.26
CA TYR A 465 -5.19 -4.89 15.29
C TYR A 465 -5.02 -5.76 16.53
N ARG A 466 -6.00 -5.73 17.44
CA ARG A 466 -6.02 -6.59 18.62
C ARG A 466 -6.80 -7.86 18.32
N ASP A 467 -6.22 -9.00 18.64
CA ASP A 467 -6.86 -10.30 18.46
C ASP A 467 -8.22 -10.35 19.19
N TYR A 468 -9.22 -10.94 18.55
CA TYR A 468 -10.63 -10.97 19.00
C TYR A 468 -11.31 -9.59 19.16
N SER A 469 -10.81 -8.55 18.49
CA SER A 469 -11.45 -7.23 18.48
C SER A 469 -12.62 -7.12 17.48
N ARG A 470 -12.82 -8.09 16.62
CA ARG A 470 -13.91 -8.15 15.62
C ARG A 470 -14.58 -9.53 15.66
N ASP A 471 -15.90 -9.59 15.47
CA ASP A 471 -16.66 -10.85 15.37
C ASP A 471 -16.20 -11.69 14.18
N GLN A 472 -15.92 -11.04 13.05
CA GLN A 472 -15.26 -11.66 11.91
C GLN A 472 -13.78 -11.34 11.97
N GLN A 473 -13.00 -12.32 12.40
CA GLN A 473 -11.55 -12.18 12.45
C GLN A 473 -11.00 -12.04 11.03
N PRO A 474 -10.19 -11.01 10.72
CA PRO A 474 -9.54 -10.89 9.41
C PRO A 474 -8.61 -12.09 9.13
N ILE A 475 -8.21 -12.79 10.20
CA ILE A 475 -7.33 -13.94 10.14
C ILE A 475 -7.86 -15.00 11.10
N THR A 476 -8.47 -16.05 10.58
CA THR A 476 -8.76 -17.24 11.35
C THR A 476 -7.54 -18.18 11.28
N LEU A 477 -6.86 -18.33 12.39
CA LEU A 477 -5.75 -19.28 12.54
C LEU A 477 -6.19 -20.75 12.49
N THR A 478 -7.48 -21.03 12.45
CA THR A 478 -8.03 -22.39 12.44
C THR A 478 -8.96 -22.60 11.25
N THR A 479 -8.53 -23.54 10.40
CA THR A 479 -9.30 -24.30 9.42
C THR A 479 -9.83 -23.56 8.19
N ARG A 480 -9.21 -23.93 7.06
CA ARG A 480 -9.75 -23.87 5.70
C ARG A 480 -11.26 -24.09 5.66
N LYS A 481 -12.03 -23.03 5.50
CA LYS A 481 -13.31 -23.06 4.78
C LYS A 481 -13.68 -21.66 4.27
N HIS A 482 -13.67 -21.56 2.92
CA HIS A 482 -14.28 -20.51 2.09
C HIS A 482 -13.94 -19.03 2.34
N CYS A 483 -12.91 -18.57 1.62
CA CYS A 483 -12.63 -17.16 1.33
C CYS A 483 -13.68 -16.51 0.41
N ASN A 484 -14.92 -16.37 0.85
CA ASN A 484 -15.87 -15.52 0.10
C ASN A 484 -16.07 -14.15 0.73
N GLN A 485 -15.40 -13.84 1.85
CA GLN A 485 -15.46 -12.54 2.52
C GLN A 485 -14.09 -11.92 2.84
N ALA A 486 -12.98 -12.61 2.54
CA ALA A 486 -11.62 -12.09 2.78
C ALA A 486 -11.22 -10.92 1.85
N ASP A 487 -12.00 -10.68 0.80
CA ASP A 487 -11.69 -9.64 -0.19
C ASP A 487 -11.97 -8.22 0.28
N SER A 488 -12.85 -8.04 1.28
CA SER A 488 -13.07 -6.73 1.91
C SER A 488 -12.02 -6.37 2.97
N ILE A 489 -11.20 -7.34 3.37
CA ILE A 489 -10.17 -7.20 4.42
C ILE A 489 -8.77 -6.98 3.84
N CYS A 490 -8.56 -7.29 2.56
CA CYS A 490 -7.34 -6.95 1.83
C CYS A 490 -7.18 -5.44 1.54
N SER A 491 -8.04 -4.60 2.10
CA SER A 491 -7.93 -3.15 2.14
C SER A 491 -7.61 -2.63 3.55
N LEU A 492 -6.90 -3.43 4.36
CA LEU A 492 -6.20 -2.94 5.54
C LEU A 492 -4.73 -2.85 5.23
#